data_f1fdb566210afb8a3234cb5633dd6a71
#
_entry.id   f1fdb566210afb8a3234cb5633dd6a71
#
_cell.length_a   1.000
_cell.length_b   1.000
_cell.length_c   1.000
_cell.angle_alpha   90.00
_cell.angle_beta   90.00
_cell.angle_gamma   90.00
#
_symmetry.space_group_name_H-M   'P 1'
#
loop_
_entity.id
_entity.type
_entity.pdbx_description
1 polymer ?
#
loop_
_entity_poly.entity_id
_entity_poly.type
_entity_poly.pdbx_seq_one_letter_code
_entity_poly.pdbx_strand_id
1 'polypeptide(L)'
;MAKTNICIIGLTKLFTDEVCKQLSSSLEMFYANIDELLEYELQDKNKIEEICGKEYLVKEELSVIRRACSFDNTIINIDYVNLNNETALMYLKDSCLIIYLKLSKEEFKKEINKDGQTFNQMIISNDLFDDRDLICSNLSDIEVEIVDTNMETTLNKINEKILEFYA
;
A
#
# COMPACT_ATOMS: atom_id res chain seq x y z
N MET A 1 6.96 -4.33 -21.44
CA MET A 1 5.73 -5.12 -21.17
C MET A 1 4.70 -4.23 -20.48
N ALA A 2 3.44 -4.38 -20.84
CA ALA A 2 2.38 -3.70 -20.10
C ALA A 2 2.31 -4.31 -18.70
N LYS A 3 2.25 -3.46 -17.68
CA LYS A 3 2.10 -3.87 -16.30
C LYS A 3 0.66 -4.40 -16.10
N THR A 4 0.52 -5.62 -15.66
CA THR A 4 -0.78 -6.29 -15.49
C THR A 4 -1.33 -6.17 -14.07
N ASN A 5 -0.49 -5.76 -13.12
CA ASN A 5 -0.84 -5.56 -11.73
C ASN A 5 -0.96 -4.08 -11.38
N ILE A 6 -1.74 -3.78 -10.37
CA ILE A 6 -1.87 -2.46 -9.77
C ILE A 6 -1.44 -2.56 -8.31
N CYS A 7 -0.51 -1.73 -7.88
CA CYS A 7 -0.13 -1.59 -6.48
C CYS A 7 -0.74 -0.30 -5.93
N ILE A 8 -1.51 -0.41 -4.87
CA ILE A 8 -2.08 0.74 -4.17
C ILE A 8 -1.23 1.00 -2.92
N ILE A 9 -0.75 2.23 -2.80
CA ILE A 9 -0.06 2.72 -1.62
C ILE A 9 -0.83 3.88 -1.01
N GLY A 10 -0.84 3.97 0.29
CA GLY A 10 -1.58 4.99 1.02
C GLY A 10 -0.94 5.36 2.34
N LEU A 11 -1.46 6.42 2.95
CA LEU A 11 -0.94 6.97 4.20
C LEU A 11 -1.49 6.26 5.43
N THR A 12 -2.64 5.59 5.29
CA THR A 12 -3.33 4.92 6.38
C THR A 12 -3.81 3.54 5.95
N LYS A 13 -3.81 2.60 6.89
CA LYS A 13 -4.04 1.19 6.60
C LYS A 13 -5.51 0.89 6.26
N LEU A 14 -6.43 1.23 7.16
CA LEU A 14 -7.83 0.82 7.02
C LEU A 14 -8.48 1.37 5.74
N PHE A 15 -8.25 2.64 5.43
CA PHE A 15 -8.78 3.24 4.22
C PHE A 15 -8.20 2.62 2.96
N THR A 16 -6.88 2.40 2.92
CA THR A 16 -6.21 1.77 1.78
C THR A 16 -6.68 0.34 1.57
N ASP A 17 -6.84 -0.45 2.64
CA ASP A 17 -7.36 -1.82 2.58
C ASP A 17 -8.76 -1.85 1.97
N GLU A 18 -9.64 -0.96 2.39
CA GLU A 18 -11.01 -0.88 1.87
C GLU A 18 -11.04 -0.49 0.40
N VAL A 19 -10.25 0.50 0.00
CA VAL A 19 -10.12 0.89 -1.42
C VAL A 19 -9.64 -0.29 -2.27
N CYS A 20 -8.62 -1.01 -1.82
CA CYS A 20 -8.09 -2.16 -2.56
C CYS A 20 -9.12 -3.27 -2.75
N LYS A 21 -9.90 -3.59 -1.70
CA LYS A 21 -10.96 -4.59 -1.76
C LYS A 21 -12.06 -4.20 -2.75
N GLN A 22 -12.54 -2.98 -2.66
CA GLN A 22 -13.57 -2.45 -3.55
C GLN A 22 -13.09 -2.35 -4.99
N LEU A 23 -11.86 -1.88 -5.21
CA LEU A 23 -11.26 -1.77 -6.53
C LEU A 23 -11.07 -3.13 -7.19
N SER A 24 -10.59 -4.13 -6.45
CA SER A 24 -10.41 -5.49 -6.95
C SER A 24 -11.73 -6.10 -7.42
N SER A 25 -12.81 -5.90 -6.68
CA SER A 25 -14.14 -6.33 -7.06
C SER A 25 -14.65 -5.58 -8.30
N SER A 26 -14.46 -4.26 -8.36
CA SER A 26 -14.92 -3.41 -9.47
C SER A 26 -14.20 -3.71 -10.79
N LEU A 27 -12.91 -4.02 -10.74
CA LEU A 27 -12.09 -4.32 -11.91
C LEU A 27 -11.99 -5.82 -12.23
N GLU A 28 -12.65 -6.68 -11.47
CA GLU A 28 -12.58 -8.14 -11.59
C GLU A 28 -11.12 -8.66 -11.53
N MET A 29 -10.32 -8.03 -10.64
CA MET A 29 -8.93 -8.41 -10.40
C MET A 29 -8.79 -9.20 -9.11
N PHE A 30 -7.76 -10.03 -9.01
CA PHE A 30 -7.40 -10.67 -7.76
C PHE A 30 -6.94 -9.64 -6.73
N TYR A 31 -7.07 -9.98 -5.45
CA TYR A 31 -6.61 -9.14 -4.34
C TYR A 31 -5.51 -9.84 -3.55
N ALA A 32 -4.39 -9.18 -3.36
CA ALA A 32 -3.29 -9.63 -2.54
C ALA A 32 -2.90 -8.55 -1.52
N ASN A 33 -3.15 -8.80 -0.24
CA ASN A 33 -2.68 -7.99 0.85
C ASN A 33 -1.36 -8.57 1.36
N ILE A 34 -0.27 -7.82 1.23
CA ILE A 34 1.08 -8.29 1.61
C ILE A 34 1.16 -8.58 3.10
N ASP A 35 0.56 -7.76 3.95
CA ASP A 35 0.59 -7.99 5.40
C ASP A 35 -0.14 -9.28 5.80
N GLU A 36 -1.31 -9.53 5.19
CA GLU A 36 -2.05 -10.77 5.42
C GLU A 36 -1.28 -12.01 4.94
N LEU A 37 -0.61 -11.90 3.79
CA LEU A 37 0.25 -12.97 3.27
C LEU A 37 1.46 -13.23 4.19
N LEU A 38 2.08 -12.17 4.70
CA LEU A 38 3.18 -12.27 5.65
C LEU A 38 2.74 -12.92 6.97
N GLU A 39 1.59 -12.51 7.52
CA GLU A 39 1.02 -13.13 8.71
C GLU A 39 0.69 -14.60 8.49
N TYR A 40 0.10 -14.93 7.36
CA TYR A 40 -0.25 -16.32 7.05
C TYR A 40 0.99 -17.22 6.92
N GLU A 41 2.03 -16.75 6.24
CA GLU A 41 3.22 -17.58 5.97
C GLU A 41 4.23 -17.58 7.12
N LEU A 42 4.42 -16.45 7.77
CA LEU A 42 5.42 -16.31 8.84
C LEU A 42 4.82 -16.51 10.24
N GLN A 43 3.49 -16.51 10.36
CA GLN A 43 2.75 -16.65 11.62
C GLN A 43 3.19 -15.60 12.66
N ASP A 44 4.19 -15.90 13.47
CA ASP A 44 4.71 -15.01 14.51
C ASP A 44 6.07 -14.42 14.08
N LYS A 45 6.04 -13.21 13.51
CA LYS A 45 7.25 -12.52 13.05
C LYS A 45 8.25 -12.26 14.18
N ASN A 46 7.77 -11.91 15.37
CA ASN A 46 8.63 -11.64 16.52
C ASN A 46 9.41 -12.89 16.91
N LYS A 47 8.74 -14.03 16.90
CA LYS A 47 9.35 -15.30 17.20
C LYS A 47 10.34 -15.75 16.15
N ILE A 48 10.06 -15.49 14.89
CA ILE A 48 10.99 -15.75 13.78
C ILE A 48 12.23 -14.87 13.91
N GLU A 49 12.07 -13.57 14.19
CA GLU A 49 13.17 -12.64 14.41
C GLU A 49 14.06 -13.06 15.60
N GLU A 50 13.43 -13.47 16.71
CA GLU A 50 14.13 -13.93 17.91
C GLU A 50 14.94 -15.22 17.66
N ILE A 51 14.39 -16.18 16.92
CA ILE A 51 15.03 -17.49 16.69
C ILE A 51 16.00 -17.46 15.51
N CYS A 52 15.62 -16.83 14.40
CA CYS A 52 16.33 -16.89 13.13
C CYS A 52 17.10 -15.60 12.78
N GLY A 53 16.83 -14.50 13.50
CA GLY A 53 17.44 -13.20 13.27
C GLY A 53 16.68 -12.34 12.26
N LYS A 54 16.98 -11.02 12.32
CA LYS A 54 16.32 -9.99 11.49
C LYS A 54 16.59 -10.17 10.00
N GLU A 55 17.80 -10.53 9.62
CA GLU A 55 18.16 -10.75 8.20
C GLU A 55 17.34 -11.87 7.56
N TYR A 56 17.11 -12.94 8.30
CA TYR A 56 16.26 -14.05 7.84
C TYR A 56 14.81 -13.59 7.64
N LEU A 57 14.27 -12.85 8.60
CA LEU A 57 12.90 -12.31 8.50
C LEU A 57 12.74 -11.41 7.27
N VAL A 58 13.65 -10.48 7.05
CA VAL A 58 13.65 -9.59 5.87
C VAL A 58 13.70 -10.39 4.56
N LYS A 59 14.52 -11.43 4.51
CA LYS A 59 14.61 -12.31 3.33
C LYS A 59 13.30 -13.04 3.05
N GLU A 60 12.62 -13.52 4.08
CA GLU A 60 11.31 -14.18 3.93
C GLU A 60 10.23 -13.18 3.49
N GLU A 61 10.22 -11.98 4.07
CA GLU A 61 9.31 -10.90 3.65
C GLU A 61 9.51 -10.53 2.18
N LEU A 62 10.74 -10.40 1.72
CA LEU A 62 11.05 -10.14 0.31
C LEU A 62 10.60 -11.28 -0.61
N SER A 63 10.72 -12.53 -0.16
CA SER A 63 10.24 -13.69 -0.90
C SER A 63 8.73 -13.65 -1.12
N VAL A 64 7.96 -13.27 -0.09
CA VAL A 64 6.49 -13.11 -0.19
C VAL A 64 6.13 -11.98 -1.16
N ILE A 65 6.77 -10.83 -1.04
CA ILE A 65 6.53 -9.68 -1.93
C ILE A 65 6.86 -10.04 -3.38
N ARG A 66 7.99 -10.66 -3.63
CA ARG A 66 8.40 -11.12 -4.97
C ARG A 66 7.37 -12.07 -5.58
N ARG A 67 6.86 -13.00 -4.78
CA ARG A 67 5.85 -13.96 -5.23
C ARG A 67 4.52 -13.27 -5.56
N ALA A 68 4.06 -12.35 -4.73
CA ALA A 68 2.87 -11.55 -5.00
C ALA A 68 3.02 -10.74 -6.30
N CYS A 69 4.19 -10.14 -6.53
CA CYS A 69 4.51 -9.41 -7.76
C CYS A 69 4.60 -10.31 -9.01
N SER A 70 4.72 -11.63 -8.85
CA SER A 70 4.72 -12.58 -9.97
C SER A 70 3.31 -12.98 -10.42
N PHE A 71 2.27 -12.59 -9.70
CA PHE A 71 0.89 -12.80 -10.14
C PHE A 71 0.53 -11.86 -11.29
N ASP A 72 -0.51 -12.23 -12.02
CA ASP A 72 -1.10 -11.39 -13.07
C ASP A 72 -2.50 -10.94 -12.64
N ASN A 73 -2.93 -9.80 -13.14
CA ASN A 73 -4.27 -9.26 -12.92
C ASN A 73 -4.63 -9.14 -11.42
N THR A 74 -3.70 -8.59 -10.64
CA THR A 74 -3.80 -8.51 -9.18
C THR A 74 -3.70 -7.07 -8.67
N ILE A 75 -4.59 -6.72 -7.75
CA ILE A 75 -4.44 -5.52 -6.90
C ILE A 75 -3.56 -5.91 -5.72
N ILE A 76 -2.38 -5.31 -5.62
CA ILE A 76 -1.44 -5.52 -4.52
C ILE A 76 -1.55 -4.37 -3.54
N ASN A 77 -1.84 -4.71 -2.29
CA ASN A 77 -1.87 -3.79 -1.15
C ASN A 77 -0.65 -4.04 -0.28
N ILE A 78 0.18 -3.03 -0.12
CA ILE A 78 1.40 -3.09 0.69
C ILE A 78 1.43 -1.95 1.70
N ASP A 79 1.72 -2.26 2.96
CA ASP A 79 1.83 -1.25 4.00
C ASP A 79 3.08 -0.39 3.82
N TYR A 80 2.98 0.86 4.23
CA TYR A 80 4.05 1.84 4.24
C TYR A 80 5.37 1.32 4.84
N VAL A 81 5.30 0.51 5.88
CA VAL A 81 6.48 -0.06 6.55
C VAL A 81 7.38 -0.85 5.58
N ASN A 82 6.79 -1.52 4.60
CA ASN A 82 7.51 -2.31 3.61
C ASN A 82 8.08 -1.46 2.45
N LEU A 83 7.73 -0.18 2.36
CA LEU A 83 8.20 0.72 1.31
C LEU A 83 9.62 1.26 1.53
N ASN A 84 10.24 0.96 2.67
CA ASN A 84 11.62 1.34 2.97
C ASN A 84 12.67 0.35 2.40
N ASN A 85 12.25 -0.74 1.79
CA ASN A 85 13.13 -1.75 1.24
C ASN A 85 13.29 -1.56 -0.28
N GLU A 86 14.49 -1.21 -0.73
CA GLU A 86 14.80 -0.95 -2.15
C GLU A 86 14.52 -2.15 -3.06
N THR A 87 14.78 -3.37 -2.58
CA THR A 87 14.52 -4.60 -3.34
C THR A 87 13.02 -4.84 -3.52
N ALA A 88 12.23 -4.62 -2.46
CA ALA A 88 10.76 -4.67 -2.55
C ALA A 88 10.23 -3.66 -3.56
N LEU A 89 10.77 -2.44 -3.54
CA LEU A 89 10.39 -1.38 -4.48
C LEU A 89 10.72 -1.73 -5.93
N MET A 90 11.86 -2.38 -6.17
CA MET A 90 12.19 -2.90 -7.51
C MET A 90 11.12 -3.87 -8.01
N TYR A 91 10.74 -4.86 -7.21
CA TYR A 91 9.70 -5.82 -7.60
C TYR A 91 8.38 -5.13 -7.94
N LEU A 92 7.96 -4.18 -7.12
CA LEU A 92 6.73 -3.43 -7.34
C LEU A 92 6.80 -2.57 -8.62
N LYS A 93 7.88 -1.85 -8.82
CA LYS A 93 8.06 -1.00 -10.01
C LYS A 93 8.09 -1.80 -11.31
N ASP A 94 8.67 -2.98 -11.29
CA ASP A 94 8.78 -3.83 -12.48
C ASP A 94 7.44 -4.47 -12.87
N SER A 95 6.60 -4.80 -11.89
CA SER A 95 5.38 -5.59 -12.11
C SER A 95 4.08 -4.81 -12.03
N CYS A 96 4.06 -3.65 -11.36
CA CYS A 96 2.82 -2.93 -11.03
C CYS A 96 2.79 -1.51 -11.56
N LEU A 97 1.58 -1.06 -11.92
CA LEU A 97 1.23 0.35 -11.94
C LEU A 97 1.04 0.81 -10.49
N ILE A 98 1.86 1.71 -9.99
CA ILE A 98 1.82 2.16 -8.60
C ILE A 98 0.94 3.40 -8.47
N ILE A 99 -0.14 3.28 -7.71
CA ILE A 99 -1.11 4.35 -7.46
C ILE A 99 -1.03 4.79 -6.00
N TYR A 100 -0.79 6.06 -5.77
CA TYR A 100 -0.77 6.67 -4.46
C TYR A 100 -2.10 7.35 -4.15
N LEU A 101 -2.74 6.93 -3.05
CA LEU A 101 -3.93 7.57 -2.49
C LEU A 101 -3.51 8.71 -1.57
N LYS A 102 -3.46 9.90 -2.10
CA LYS A 102 -3.00 11.10 -1.39
C LYS A 102 -4.14 11.75 -0.61
N LEU A 103 -4.21 11.45 0.68
CA LEU A 103 -5.15 12.11 1.60
C LEU A 103 -4.74 13.56 1.87
N SER A 104 -5.73 14.45 2.09
CA SER A 104 -5.46 15.73 2.72
C SER A 104 -4.98 15.53 4.16
N LYS A 105 -4.27 16.53 4.72
CA LYS A 105 -3.83 16.46 6.13
C LYS A 105 -4.98 16.26 7.10
N GLU A 106 -6.14 16.85 6.81
CA GLU A 106 -7.35 16.72 7.63
C GLU A 106 -7.91 15.28 7.58
N GLU A 107 -8.03 14.72 6.39
CA GLU A 107 -8.49 13.33 6.23
C GLU A 107 -7.47 12.34 6.79
N PHE A 108 -6.18 12.57 6.61
CA PHE A 108 -5.14 11.75 7.23
C PHE A 108 -5.27 11.70 8.75
N LYS A 109 -5.49 12.84 9.41
CA LYS A 109 -5.69 12.88 10.87
C LYS A 109 -6.91 12.09 11.33
N LYS A 110 -8.00 12.14 10.58
CA LYS A 110 -9.22 11.36 10.88
C LYS A 110 -8.97 9.86 10.70
N GLU A 111 -8.37 9.46 9.59
CA GLU A 111 -8.14 8.05 9.27
C GLU A 111 -7.08 7.40 10.17
N ILE A 112 -6.01 8.10 10.52
CA ILE A 112 -4.98 7.55 11.41
C ILE A 112 -5.48 7.29 12.82
N ASN A 113 -6.47 8.05 13.28
CA ASN A 113 -7.14 7.79 14.55
C ASN A 113 -7.96 6.48 14.49
N LYS A 114 -8.57 6.17 13.34
CA LYS A 114 -9.27 4.90 13.12
C LYS A 114 -8.32 3.71 13.09
N ASP A 115 -7.09 3.91 12.62
CA ASP A 115 -6.03 2.88 12.64
C ASP A 115 -5.53 2.54 14.06
N GLY A 116 -6.06 3.19 15.11
CA GLY A 116 -5.78 2.90 16.52
C GLY A 116 -4.55 3.61 17.08
N GLN A 117 -4.06 4.66 16.45
CA GLN A 117 -2.97 5.47 16.99
C GLN A 117 -3.46 6.46 18.04
N THR A 118 -2.76 6.55 19.18
CA THR A 118 -3.16 7.35 20.34
C THR A 118 -2.83 8.84 20.18
N PHE A 119 -3.54 9.69 20.96
CA PHE A 119 -3.46 11.15 20.93
C PHE A 119 -2.05 11.74 21.08
N ASN A 120 -1.13 11.09 21.81
CA ASN A 120 0.26 11.54 21.92
C ASN A 120 1.04 11.46 20.60
N GLN A 121 0.54 10.73 19.62
CA GLN A 121 1.08 10.64 18.27
C GLN A 121 0.54 11.74 17.34
N MET A 122 -0.44 12.53 17.77
CA MET A 122 -0.97 13.65 16.97
C MET A 122 0.06 14.78 16.78
N ILE A 123 0.97 14.98 17.72
CA ILE A 123 2.08 15.96 17.60
C ILE A 123 3.11 15.44 16.58
N ILE A 124 3.32 14.13 16.54
CA ILE A 124 4.17 13.43 15.57
C ILE A 124 3.48 13.33 14.19
N SER A 125 2.17 13.51 14.13
CA SER A 125 1.36 13.26 12.92
C SER A 125 1.65 14.21 11.75
N ASN A 126 2.12 15.42 11.98
CA ASN A 126 2.48 16.33 10.88
C ASN A 126 3.77 15.89 10.20
N ASP A 127 4.81 15.56 11.00
CA ASP A 127 6.08 15.06 10.48
C ASP A 127 5.88 13.68 9.83
N LEU A 128 5.05 12.84 10.42
CA LEU A 128 4.69 11.53 9.90
C LEU A 128 3.95 11.63 8.56
N PHE A 129 3.03 12.59 8.43
CA PHE A 129 2.35 12.85 7.17
C PHE A 129 3.34 13.26 6.08
N ASP A 130 4.19 14.25 6.37
CA ASP A 130 5.13 14.79 5.39
C ASP A 130 6.15 13.73 4.94
N ASP A 131 6.65 12.90 5.84
CA ASP A 131 7.57 11.81 5.52
C ASP A 131 6.91 10.72 4.65
N ARG A 132 5.72 10.28 5.02
CA ARG A 132 4.96 9.29 4.25
C ARG A 132 4.56 9.82 2.87
N ASP A 133 4.08 11.06 2.82
CA ASP A 133 3.68 11.71 1.58
C ASP A 133 4.86 11.81 0.60
N LEU A 134 6.03 12.22 1.08
CA LEU A 134 7.23 12.33 0.27
C LEU A 134 7.64 10.97 -0.35
N ILE A 135 7.67 9.93 0.45
CA ILE A 135 8.03 8.58 -0.02
C ILE A 135 7.01 8.07 -1.03
N CYS A 136 5.73 8.15 -0.72
CA CYS A 136 4.68 7.67 -1.62
C CYS A 136 4.63 8.45 -2.94
N SER A 137 4.78 9.79 -2.91
CA SER A 137 4.85 10.62 -4.11
C SER A 137 6.01 10.24 -5.02
N ASN A 138 7.18 9.98 -4.44
CA ASN A 138 8.37 9.61 -5.21
C ASN A 138 8.28 8.22 -5.85
N LEU A 139 7.47 7.34 -5.29
CA LEU A 139 7.32 5.96 -5.76
C LEU A 139 6.22 5.77 -6.79
N SER A 140 5.17 6.59 -6.72
CA SER A 140 3.96 6.40 -7.51
C SER A 140 4.12 6.79 -8.98
N ASP A 141 3.45 6.02 -9.84
CA ASP A 141 3.24 6.38 -11.25
C ASP A 141 2.05 7.35 -11.38
N ILE A 142 1.06 7.21 -10.49
CA ILE A 142 -0.18 8.02 -10.45
C ILE A 142 -0.45 8.47 -9.03
N GLU A 143 -0.77 9.74 -8.85
CA GLU A 143 -1.33 10.27 -7.60
C GLU A 143 -2.83 10.53 -7.74
N VAL A 144 -3.61 10.07 -6.77
CA VAL A 144 -5.05 10.33 -6.69
C VAL A 144 -5.32 11.14 -5.42
N GLU A 145 -5.64 12.41 -5.59
CA GLU A 145 -5.98 13.29 -4.46
C GLU A 145 -7.35 12.93 -3.87
N ILE A 146 -7.37 12.64 -2.58
CA ILE A 146 -8.55 12.25 -1.82
C ILE A 146 -8.89 13.40 -0.86
N VAL A 147 -9.96 14.12 -1.16
CA VAL A 147 -10.47 15.23 -0.32
C VAL A 147 -11.52 14.77 0.68
N ASP A 148 -12.19 13.68 0.37
CA ASP A 148 -13.10 12.97 1.27
C ASP A 148 -12.93 11.45 1.05
N THR A 149 -13.30 10.66 2.05
CA THR A 149 -13.17 9.20 2.01
C THR A 149 -14.41 8.49 1.47
N ASN A 150 -15.22 9.18 0.66
CA ASN A 150 -16.33 8.54 -0.02
C ASN A 150 -15.80 7.52 -1.03
N MET A 151 -16.24 6.27 -0.86
CA MET A 151 -15.68 5.15 -1.64
C MET A 151 -16.02 5.24 -3.12
N GLU A 152 -17.24 5.58 -3.47
CA GLU A 152 -17.67 5.71 -4.86
C GLU A 152 -16.88 6.79 -5.60
N THR A 153 -16.74 7.97 -4.98
CA THR A 153 -15.95 9.08 -5.53
C THR A 153 -14.48 8.67 -5.69
N THR A 154 -13.92 7.99 -4.70
CA THR A 154 -12.53 7.50 -4.73
C THR A 154 -12.30 6.52 -5.87
N LEU A 155 -13.15 5.52 -6.02
CA LEU A 155 -13.04 4.52 -7.09
C LEU A 155 -13.17 5.15 -8.48
N ASN A 156 -14.09 6.09 -8.65
CA ASN A 156 -14.26 6.81 -9.91
C ASN A 156 -13.00 7.60 -10.28
N LYS A 157 -12.41 8.32 -9.33
CA LYS A 157 -11.15 9.05 -9.56
C LYS A 157 -9.99 8.12 -9.93
N ILE A 158 -9.87 6.97 -9.25
CA ILE A 158 -8.84 5.98 -9.57
C ILE A 158 -9.02 5.48 -11.00
N ASN A 159 -10.23 5.11 -11.39
CA ASN A 159 -10.53 4.60 -12.72
C ASN A 159 -10.24 5.65 -13.80
N GLU A 160 -10.62 6.91 -13.59
CA GLU A 160 -10.32 8.02 -14.49
C GLU A 160 -8.79 8.17 -14.68
N LYS A 161 -8.03 8.15 -13.59
CA LYS A 161 -6.58 8.29 -13.63
C LYS A 161 -5.88 7.10 -14.32
N ILE A 162 -6.38 5.89 -14.13
CA ILE A 162 -5.86 4.71 -14.85
C ILE A 162 -6.10 4.87 -16.36
N LEU A 163 -7.29 5.28 -16.76
CA LEU A 163 -7.62 5.50 -18.17
C LEU A 163 -6.76 6.61 -18.79
N GLU A 164 -6.55 7.72 -18.09
CA GLU A 164 -5.66 8.81 -18.53
C GLU A 164 -4.22 8.33 -18.72
N PHE A 165 -3.74 7.47 -17.83
CA PHE A 165 -2.36 6.96 -17.88
C PHE A 165 -2.11 6.07 -19.11
N TYR A 166 -3.08 5.28 -19.52
CA TYR A 166 -2.97 4.38 -20.67
C TYR A 166 -3.47 4.99 -22.00
N ALA A 167 -4.05 6.17 -21.95
CA ALA A 167 -4.46 6.88 -23.16
C ALA A 167 -3.28 7.53 -23.88
#